data_30e8fc551a9e15854869ebaed8955a58
#
_entry.id   30e8fc551a9e15854869ebaed8955a58
#
_cell.length_a   1.000
_cell.length_b   1.000
_cell.length_c   1.000
_cell.angle_alpha   90.00
_cell.angle_beta   90.00
_cell.angle_gamma   90.00
#
_symmetry.space_group_name_H-M   'P 1'
#
loop_
_entity.id
_entity.type
_entity.pdbx_description
1 polymer ?
#
loop_
_entity_poly.entity_id
_entity_poly.type
_entity_poly.pdbx_seq_one_letter_code
_entity_poly.pdbx_strand_id
1 'polypeptide(L)'
;MRYRPFDDFIPIGTVATAPIVLVAATTTPAKTVAEASALLKRDPKYGFYGSPASGSVFHFSGVLLQRAFQSSFDHAAYKGSAPLLQDVLSGQVPFGFMAQSDIVEHYRAGKLQVLAVTGTSRTSQLPEVPTFPELGYANLVNREWFSYFLVAGTPGDVVTKYRTAVRKVVASEEVRKKLQDAGMEMAEGESAVLAATMQREYGQWQKIVKDIGFVAD
;
A
#
# COMPACT_ATOMS: atom_id res chain seq x y z
N MET A 1 -1.67 19.29 -9.40
CA MET A 1 -2.81 18.42 -9.78
C MET A 1 -3.76 19.20 -10.64
N ARG A 2 -4.47 18.53 -11.57
CA ARG A 2 -5.49 19.16 -12.42
C ARG A 2 -6.87 19.26 -11.75
N TYR A 3 -7.00 18.79 -10.52
CA TYR A 3 -8.22 18.76 -9.71
C TYR A 3 -7.93 19.07 -8.23
N ARG A 4 -8.95 19.47 -7.50
CA ARG A 4 -8.91 19.76 -6.06
C ARG A 4 -9.66 18.64 -5.33
N PRO A 5 -8.95 17.70 -4.66
CA PRO A 5 -9.56 16.48 -4.13
C PRO A 5 -10.68 16.73 -3.10
N PHE A 6 -10.63 17.85 -2.39
CA PHE A 6 -11.63 18.18 -1.36
C PHE A 6 -12.80 19.04 -1.88
N ASP A 7 -12.63 19.70 -3.03
CA ASP A 7 -13.65 20.57 -3.59
C ASP A 7 -14.39 19.93 -4.76
N ASP A 8 -13.68 19.15 -5.58
CA ASP A 8 -14.22 18.62 -6.83
C ASP A 8 -14.90 17.24 -6.65
N PHE A 9 -14.78 16.62 -5.44
CA PHE A 9 -15.34 15.29 -5.16
C PHE A 9 -16.10 15.23 -3.84
N ILE A 10 -17.17 14.44 -3.83
CA ILE A 10 -17.98 14.10 -2.66
C ILE A 10 -17.59 12.69 -2.21
N PRO A 11 -17.00 12.49 -1.02
CA PRO A 11 -16.70 11.16 -0.52
C PRO A 11 -17.97 10.37 -0.22
N ILE A 12 -18.05 9.15 -0.71
CA ILE A 12 -19.19 8.24 -0.50
C ILE A 12 -18.87 7.23 0.58
N GLY A 13 -17.77 6.52 0.46
CA GLY A 13 -17.31 5.56 1.46
C GLY A 13 -16.20 4.67 0.94
N THR A 14 -15.41 4.13 1.86
CA THR A 14 -14.39 3.13 1.57
C THR A 14 -15.01 1.73 1.61
N VAL A 15 -14.81 0.95 0.57
CA VAL A 15 -15.34 -0.42 0.47
C VAL A 15 -14.33 -1.43 1.00
N ALA A 16 -13.07 -1.27 0.63
CA ALA A 16 -12.01 -2.20 1.00
C ALA A 16 -10.70 -1.46 1.26
N THR A 17 -9.83 -2.12 2.03
CA THR A 17 -8.42 -1.76 2.17
C THR A 17 -7.56 -2.97 1.87
N ALA A 18 -6.33 -2.72 1.40
CA ALA A 18 -5.35 -3.77 1.22
C ALA A 18 -4.07 -3.43 1.98
N PRO A 19 -3.51 -4.38 2.73
CA PRO A 19 -2.19 -4.24 3.31
C PRO A 19 -1.14 -4.14 2.20
N ILE A 20 -0.12 -3.33 2.45
CA ILE A 20 1.06 -3.23 1.61
C ILE A 20 2.14 -4.10 2.23
N VAL A 21 2.90 -4.81 1.42
CA VAL A 21 3.97 -5.69 1.87
C VAL A 21 5.30 -5.29 1.25
N LEU A 22 6.38 -5.46 2.01
CA LEU A 22 7.73 -5.48 1.48
C LEU A 22 8.06 -6.91 1.08
N VAL A 23 8.23 -7.13 -0.21
CA VAL A 23 8.68 -8.41 -0.75
C VAL A 23 10.16 -8.38 -1.09
N ALA A 24 10.79 -9.56 -1.10
CA ALA A 24 12.13 -9.77 -1.61
C ALA A 24 12.15 -10.94 -2.60
N ALA A 25 12.99 -10.83 -3.63
CA ALA A 25 13.30 -11.94 -4.51
C ALA A 25 13.93 -13.09 -3.72
N THR A 26 13.67 -14.34 -4.11
CA THR A 26 14.30 -15.52 -3.46
C THR A 26 15.83 -15.54 -3.57
N THR A 27 16.36 -14.89 -4.58
CA THR A 27 17.80 -14.69 -4.81
C THR A 27 18.44 -13.61 -3.93
N THR A 28 17.60 -12.78 -3.27
CA THR A 28 18.07 -11.74 -2.35
C THR A 28 18.46 -12.36 -1.02
N PRO A 29 19.73 -12.20 -0.55
CA PRO A 29 20.21 -12.83 0.68
C PRO A 29 19.78 -12.08 1.95
N ALA A 30 18.47 -11.76 2.04
CA ALA A 30 17.84 -11.13 3.19
C ALA A 30 16.45 -11.73 3.38
N LYS A 31 16.20 -12.30 4.55
CA LYS A 31 14.93 -12.95 4.94
C LYS A 31 14.13 -12.12 5.96
N THR A 32 14.73 -11.06 6.47
CA THR A 32 14.14 -10.16 7.45
C THR A 32 14.42 -8.71 7.08
N VAL A 33 13.63 -7.78 7.61
CA VAL A 33 13.85 -6.34 7.41
C VAL A 33 15.21 -5.90 7.96
N ALA A 34 15.65 -6.47 9.08
CA ALA A 34 16.96 -6.19 9.65
C ALA A 34 18.11 -6.66 8.74
N GLU A 35 17.99 -7.86 8.17
CA GLU A 35 18.97 -8.37 7.19
C GLU A 35 18.97 -7.54 5.91
N ALA A 36 17.80 -7.08 5.43
CA ALA A 36 17.70 -6.16 4.31
C ALA A 36 18.46 -4.86 4.61
N SER A 37 18.23 -4.24 5.77
CA SER A 37 18.95 -3.03 6.18
C SER A 37 20.47 -3.22 6.22
N ALA A 38 20.93 -4.36 6.76
CA ALA A 38 22.35 -4.68 6.79
C ALA A 38 22.93 -4.93 5.39
N LEU A 39 22.16 -5.58 4.52
CA LEU A 39 22.53 -5.88 3.14
C LEU A 39 22.73 -4.61 2.32
N LEU A 40 21.81 -3.66 2.40
CA LEU A 40 21.90 -2.37 1.69
C LEU A 40 23.19 -1.60 2.05
N LYS A 41 23.60 -1.64 3.31
CA LYS A 41 24.83 -0.99 3.79
C LYS A 41 26.10 -1.65 3.29
N ARG A 42 26.04 -2.97 3.03
CA ARG A 42 27.20 -3.78 2.63
C ARG A 42 27.40 -3.87 1.13
N ASP A 43 26.29 -3.94 0.36
CA ASP A 43 26.33 -4.20 -1.08
C ASP A 43 25.32 -3.31 -1.82
N PRO A 44 25.79 -2.22 -2.46
CA PRO A 44 24.94 -1.25 -3.15
C PRO A 44 24.05 -1.83 -4.26
N LYS A 45 24.40 -3.01 -4.82
CA LYS A 45 23.58 -3.65 -5.86
C LYS A 45 22.16 -4.01 -5.38
N TYR A 46 21.96 -4.12 -4.05
CA TYR A 46 20.64 -4.35 -3.45
C TYR A 46 19.95 -3.05 -3.02
N GLY A 47 20.58 -1.89 -3.23
CA GLY A 47 20.15 -0.59 -2.72
C GLY A 47 18.96 0.01 -3.46
N PHE A 48 18.06 -0.80 -4.04
CA PHE A 48 16.86 -0.29 -4.71
C PHE A 48 15.63 -1.19 -4.51
N TYR A 49 14.46 -0.60 -4.71
CA TYR A 49 13.17 -1.29 -4.64
C TYR A 49 12.26 -0.84 -5.78
N GLY A 50 11.36 -1.73 -6.18
CA GLY A 50 10.29 -1.42 -7.12
C GLY A 50 8.99 -1.02 -6.44
N SER A 51 8.19 -0.19 -7.13
CA SER A 51 6.79 0.02 -6.80
C SER A 51 5.91 0.11 -8.06
N PRO A 52 4.59 -0.20 -7.97
CA PRO A 52 3.69 -0.22 -9.13
C PRO A 52 3.51 1.15 -9.81
N ALA A 53 3.77 2.24 -9.09
CA ALA A 53 3.63 3.59 -9.63
C ALA A 53 4.47 4.60 -8.86
N SER A 54 5.07 5.55 -9.59
CA SER A 54 5.69 6.74 -9.00
C SER A 54 4.64 7.61 -8.30
N GLY A 55 4.98 8.18 -7.14
CA GLY A 55 4.06 9.03 -6.37
C GLY A 55 2.92 8.28 -5.66
N SER A 56 2.96 6.95 -5.65
CA SER A 56 1.97 6.12 -4.94
C SER A 56 2.35 5.89 -3.47
N VAL A 57 1.39 5.36 -2.71
CA VAL A 57 1.63 4.92 -1.32
C VAL A 57 2.73 3.86 -1.24
N PHE A 58 2.89 3.02 -2.26
CA PHE A 58 3.97 2.02 -2.36
C PHE A 58 5.34 2.68 -2.49
N HIS A 59 5.47 3.68 -3.38
CA HIS A 59 6.69 4.49 -3.51
C HIS A 59 7.05 5.13 -2.17
N PHE A 60 6.11 5.83 -1.55
CA PHE A 60 6.37 6.55 -0.30
C PHE A 60 6.61 5.63 0.90
N SER A 61 6.10 4.40 0.89
CA SER A 61 6.48 3.39 1.89
C SER A 61 7.96 3.05 1.81
N GLY A 62 8.51 2.93 0.60
CA GLY A 62 9.95 2.74 0.40
C GLY A 62 10.77 3.96 0.86
N VAL A 63 10.30 5.19 0.59
CA VAL A 63 10.95 6.42 1.09
C VAL A 63 10.99 6.44 2.62
N LEU A 64 9.90 6.06 3.28
CA LEU A 64 9.86 5.97 4.75
C LEU A 64 10.84 4.92 5.28
N LEU A 65 10.94 3.77 4.60
CA LEU A 65 11.88 2.72 4.98
C LEU A 65 13.33 3.13 4.73
N GLN A 66 13.62 3.82 3.62
CA GLN A 66 14.92 4.41 3.33
C GLN A 66 15.41 5.32 4.47
N ARG A 67 14.52 6.21 4.94
CA ARG A 67 14.81 7.11 6.07
C ARG A 67 15.12 6.32 7.35
N ALA A 68 14.35 5.26 7.62
CA ALA A 68 14.53 4.42 8.79
C ALA A 68 15.83 3.60 8.73
N PHE A 69 16.23 3.15 7.56
CA PHE A 69 17.48 2.42 7.34
C PHE A 69 18.73 3.32 7.38
N GLN A 70 18.55 4.62 7.17
CA GLN A 70 19.66 5.57 7.00
C GLN A 70 20.68 5.09 5.95
N SER A 71 20.16 4.57 4.83
CA SER A 71 20.94 3.99 3.75
C SER A 71 20.25 4.28 2.42
N SER A 72 21.00 4.25 1.31
CA SER A 72 20.39 4.37 -0.02
C SER A 72 19.42 3.21 -0.26
N PHE A 73 18.26 3.55 -0.77
CA PHE A 73 17.21 2.62 -1.16
C PHE A 73 16.40 3.29 -2.28
N ASP A 74 16.96 3.22 -3.49
CA ASP A 74 16.49 4.01 -4.63
C ASP A 74 15.21 3.41 -5.23
N HIS A 75 14.34 4.27 -5.71
CA HIS A 75 13.05 3.86 -6.24
C HIS A 75 13.11 3.54 -7.73
N ALA A 76 12.65 2.34 -8.12
CA ALA A 76 12.38 1.93 -9.49
C ALA A 76 10.86 1.94 -9.73
N ALA A 77 10.38 2.88 -10.57
CA ALA A 77 8.96 2.99 -10.88
C ALA A 77 8.54 2.01 -11.98
N TYR A 78 7.46 1.27 -11.73
CA TYR A 78 6.83 0.39 -12.71
C TYR A 78 5.48 0.95 -13.18
N LYS A 79 4.99 0.45 -14.30
CA LYS A 79 3.63 0.76 -14.81
C LYS A 79 2.66 -0.36 -14.41
N GLY A 80 2.42 -0.49 -13.08
CA GLY A 80 1.55 -1.50 -12.49
C GLY A 80 2.29 -2.62 -11.77
N SER A 81 1.54 -3.44 -11.04
CA SER A 81 2.06 -4.53 -10.22
C SER A 81 2.60 -5.71 -11.04
N ALA A 82 1.99 -6.03 -12.17
CA ALA A 82 2.37 -7.22 -12.95
C ALA A 82 3.83 -7.20 -13.45
N PRO A 83 4.33 -6.13 -14.11
CA PRO A 83 5.74 -6.09 -14.51
C PRO A 83 6.70 -6.07 -13.31
N LEU A 84 6.37 -5.38 -12.23
CA LEU A 84 7.17 -5.41 -11.02
C LEU A 84 7.28 -6.82 -10.44
N LEU A 85 6.13 -7.53 -10.34
CA LEU A 85 6.11 -8.90 -9.83
C LEU A 85 7.00 -9.84 -10.65
N GLN A 86 6.97 -9.74 -11.97
CA GLN A 86 7.85 -10.54 -12.83
C GLN A 86 9.33 -10.29 -12.54
N ASP A 87 9.72 -9.04 -12.35
CA ASP A 87 11.11 -8.68 -12.08
C ASP A 87 11.57 -9.09 -10.66
N VAL A 88 10.66 -9.07 -9.67
CA VAL A 88 10.93 -9.65 -8.34
C VAL A 88 11.08 -11.17 -8.44
N LEU A 89 10.18 -11.85 -9.14
CA LEU A 89 10.22 -13.31 -9.29
C LEU A 89 11.48 -13.79 -10.04
N SER A 90 11.94 -13.02 -11.02
CA SER A 90 13.18 -13.32 -11.76
C SER A 90 14.46 -12.91 -11.01
N GLY A 91 14.34 -12.15 -9.91
CA GLY A 91 15.48 -11.63 -9.15
C GLY A 91 16.15 -10.40 -9.75
N GLN A 92 15.55 -9.77 -10.76
CA GLN A 92 16.06 -8.53 -11.32
C GLN A 92 15.86 -7.33 -10.40
N VAL A 93 14.78 -7.36 -9.61
CA VAL A 93 14.50 -6.39 -8.56
C VAL A 93 14.61 -7.09 -7.21
N PRO A 94 15.54 -6.69 -6.33
CA PRO A 94 15.77 -7.38 -5.07
C PRO A 94 14.62 -7.21 -4.09
N PHE A 95 13.97 -6.04 -4.07
CA PHE A 95 12.87 -5.69 -3.16
C PHE A 95 11.73 -4.99 -3.89
N GLY A 96 10.51 -5.16 -3.40
CA GLY A 96 9.34 -4.44 -3.92
C GLY A 96 8.33 -4.10 -2.83
N PHE A 97 7.71 -2.92 -2.92
CA PHE A 97 6.49 -2.64 -2.18
C PHE A 97 5.29 -2.95 -3.07
N MET A 98 4.44 -3.88 -2.65
CA MET A 98 3.31 -4.39 -3.45
C MET A 98 2.08 -4.57 -2.58
N ALA A 99 0.89 -4.67 -3.21
CA ALA A 99 -0.30 -5.09 -2.50
C ALA A 99 -0.21 -6.58 -2.11
N GLN A 100 -0.69 -6.93 -0.93
CA GLN A 100 -0.73 -8.33 -0.49
C GLN A 100 -1.49 -9.21 -1.48
N SER A 101 -2.59 -8.70 -2.06
CA SER A 101 -3.41 -9.41 -3.05
C SER A 101 -2.62 -9.87 -4.28
N ASP A 102 -1.60 -9.13 -4.68
CA ASP A 102 -0.81 -9.44 -5.88
C ASP A 102 0.21 -10.57 -5.64
N ILE A 103 0.59 -10.82 -4.38
CA ILE A 103 1.76 -11.66 -4.06
C ILE A 103 1.45 -12.92 -3.26
N VAL A 104 0.29 -12.99 -2.58
CA VAL A 104 0.03 -14.03 -1.58
C VAL A 104 0.18 -15.45 -2.13
N GLU A 105 -0.29 -15.73 -3.34
CA GLU A 105 -0.15 -17.05 -3.97
C GLU A 105 1.31 -17.37 -4.34
N HIS A 106 2.07 -16.38 -4.78
CA HIS A 106 3.51 -16.54 -5.08
C HIS A 106 4.32 -16.78 -3.80
N TYR A 107 3.96 -16.10 -2.73
CA TYR A 107 4.56 -16.32 -1.41
C TYR A 107 4.29 -17.74 -0.89
N ARG A 108 3.03 -18.20 -0.92
CA ARG A 108 2.66 -19.57 -0.53
C ARG A 108 3.36 -20.63 -1.36
N ALA A 109 3.62 -20.34 -2.63
CA ALA A 109 4.38 -21.21 -3.53
C ALA A 109 5.91 -21.11 -3.35
N GLY A 110 6.40 -20.30 -2.39
CA GLY A 110 7.83 -20.11 -2.12
C GLY A 110 8.62 -19.40 -3.22
N LYS A 111 7.93 -18.68 -4.12
CA LYS A 111 8.53 -18.02 -5.28
C LYS A 111 9.08 -16.61 -4.97
N LEU A 112 8.71 -16.04 -3.84
CA LEU A 112 9.23 -14.79 -3.28
C LEU A 112 9.16 -14.85 -1.76
N GLN A 113 9.77 -13.88 -1.10
CA GLN A 113 9.73 -13.72 0.34
C GLN A 113 8.91 -12.48 0.69
N VAL A 114 8.18 -12.51 1.83
CA VAL A 114 7.53 -11.34 2.41
C VAL A 114 8.24 -11.01 3.71
N LEU A 115 8.85 -9.83 3.79
CA LEU A 115 9.68 -9.44 4.93
C LEU A 115 8.89 -8.74 6.03
N ALA A 116 7.89 -7.95 5.66
CA ALA A 116 7.01 -7.27 6.60
C ALA A 116 5.72 -6.79 5.91
N VAL A 117 4.69 -6.55 6.71
CA VAL A 117 3.40 -5.97 6.32
C VAL A 117 3.30 -4.56 6.89
N THR A 118 2.77 -3.60 6.11
CA THR A 118 2.34 -2.32 6.66
C THR A 118 1.01 -2.49 7.41
N GLY A 119 0.77 -1.71 8.41
CA GLY A 119 -0.45 -1.82 9.22
C GLY A 119 -0.13 -2.08 10.68
N THR A 120 -1.16 -2.04 11.53
CA THR A 120 -1.02 -2.17 12.99
C THR A 120 -1.15 -3.61 13.49
N SER A 121 -1.59 -4.53 12.63
CA SER A 121 -1.74 -5.95 12.94
C SER A 121 -1.34 -6.81 11.75
N ARG A 122 -0.92 -8.03 12.01
CA ARG A 122 -0.67 -9.05 10.99
C ARG A 122 -1.97 -9.40 10.27
N THR A 123 -1.87 -9.83 9.03
CA THR A 123 -3.04 -10.22 8.25
C THR A 123 -3.35 -11.71 8.42
N SER A 124 -4.61 -12.09 8.25
CA SER A 124 -5.04 -13.50 8.34
C SER A 124 -4.41 -14.40 7.26
N GLN A 125 -4.00 -13.82 6.15
CA GLN A 125 -3.36 -14.56 5.05
C GLN A 125 -1.85 -14.71 5.18
N LEU A 126 -1.22 -13.88 6.04
CA LEU A 126 0.22 -13.86 6.32
C LEU A 126 0.45 -13.78 7.84
N PRO A 127 -0.07 -14.72 8.64
CA PRO A 127 -0.04 -14.63 10.09
C PRO A 127 1.38 -14.73 10.69
N GLU A 128 2.30 -15.33 9.96
CA GLU A 128 3.71 -15.47 10.34
C GLU A 128 4.55 -14.25 10.00
N VAL A 129 4.09 -13.37 9.08
CA VAL A 129 4.84 -12.19 8.65
C VAL A 129 4.63 -11.05 9.65
N PRO A 130 5.70 -10.49 10.22
CA PRO A 130 5.58 -9.40 11.18
C PRO A 130 5.11 -8.11 10.51
N THR A 131 4.50 -7.22 11.30
CA THR A 131 4.24 -5.85 10.86
C THR A 131 5.48 -4.98 11.04
N PHE A 132 5.57 -3.90 10.28
CA PHE A 132 6.64 -2.92 10.47
C PHE A 132 6.66 -2.32 11.90
N PRO A 133 5.53 -1.96 12.53
CA PRO A 133 5.51 -1.56 13.94
C PRO A 133 6.10 -2.60 14.91
N GLU A 134 5.82 -3.91 14.74
CA GLU A 134 6.42 -4.97 15.55
C GLU A 134 7.95 -4.99 15.43
N LEU A 135 8.48 -4.54 14.29
CA LEU A 135 9.91 -4.45 14.02
C LEU A 135 10.54 -3.09 14.41
N GLY A 136 9.78 -2.20 15.05
CA GLY A 136 10.24 -0.89 15.49
C GLY A 136 10.05 0.25 14.46
N TYR A 137 9.43 0.00 13.32
CA TYR A 137 9.17 0.99 12.26
C TYR A 137 7.75 1.55 12.38
N ALA A 138 7.45 2.25 13.46
CA ALA A 138 6.11 2.71 13.82
C ALA A 138 5.41 3.61 12.77
N ASN A 139 6.16 4.28 11.90
CA ASN A 139 5.62 5.17 10.86
C ASN A 139 5.22 4.44 9.57
N LEU A 140 5.45 3.13 9.45
CA LEU A 140 5.11 2.31 8.28
C LEU A 140 3.77 1.58 8.50
N VAL A 141 2.70 2.36 8.65
CA VAL A 141 1.32 1.87 8.88
C VAL A 141 0.37 2.22 7.73
N ASN A 142 0.90 2.31 6.53
CA ASN A 142 0.13 2.72 5.35
C ASN A 142 -0.71 1.55 4.83
N ARG A 143 -1.84 1.88 4.21
CA ARG A 143 -2.71 0.93 3.52
C ARG A 143 -3.13 1.49 2.17
N GLU A 144 -3.33 0.64 1.20
CA GLU A 144 -4.11 0.98 0.03
C GLU A 144 -5.59 0.94 0.40
N TRP A 145 -6.39 1.89 -0.11
CA TRP A 145 -7.83 1.92 0.12
C TRP A 145 -8.60 2.13 -1.19
N PHE A 146 -9.74 1.45 -1.30
CA PHE A 146 -10.64 1.46 -2.45
C PHE A 146 -11.94 2.12 -2.04
N SER A 147 -12.21 3.30 -2.60
CA SER A 147 -13.30 4.16 -2.19
C SER A 147 -14.08 4.71 -3.36
N TYR A 148 -15.35 5.00 -3.12
CA TYR A 148 -16.20 5.65 -4.08
C TYR A 148 -16.32 7.15 -3.81
N PHE A 149 -16.31 7.90 -4.90
CA PHE A 149 -16.52 9.35 -4.93
C PHE A 149 -17.54 9.69 -6.00
N LEU A 150 -18.28 10.78 -5.79
CA LEU A 150 -19.07 11.44 -6.82
C LEU A 150 -18.46 12.81 -7.09
N VAL A 151 -18.73 13.36 -8.27
CA VAL A 151 -18.30 14.73 -8.61
C VAL A 151 -19.08 15.75 -7.80
N ALA A 152 -18.45 16.88 -7.48
CA ALA A 152 -19.12 17.99 -6.82
C ALA A 152 -20.35 18.47 -7.64
N GLY A 153 -21.40 18.88 -6.95
CA GLY A 153 -22.66 19.28 -7.58
C GLY A 153 -23.63 18.12 -7.88
N THR A 154 -23.26 16.87 -7.59
CA THR A 154 -24.20 15.73 -7.67
C THR A 154 -25.40 15.98 -6.74
N PRO A 155 -26.67 15.81 -7.21
CA PRO A 155 -27.86 16.00 -6.38
C PRO A 155 -27.85 15.19 -5.10
N GLY A 156 -28.34 15.77 -3.99
CA GLY A 156 -28.25 15.18 -2.65
C GLY A 156 -28.99 13.84 -2.49
N ASP A 157 -30.08 13.63 -3.21
CA ASP A 157 -30.80 12.35 -3.24
C ASP A 157 -29.98 11.25 -3.92
N VAL A 158 -29.23 11.57 -4.97
CA VAL A 158 -28.29 10.66 -5.64
C VAL A 158 -27.14 10.31 -4.68
N VAL A 159 -26.53 11.30 -4.02
CA VAL A 159 -25.48 11.09 -3.00
C VAL A 159 -25.98 10.12 -1.91
N THR A 160 -27.20 10.34 -1.41
CA THR A 160 -27.81 9.51 -0.37
C THR A 160 -28.01 8.07 -0.84
N LYS A 161 -28.48 7.87 -2.09
CA LYS A 161 -28.64 6.53 -2.67
C LYS A 161 -27.31 5.78 -2.75
N TYR A 162 -26.23 6.44 -3.22
CA TYR A 162 -24.91 5.81 -3.29
C TYR A 162 -24.33 5.47 -1.91
N ARG A 163 -24.45 6.37 -0.92
CA ARG A 163 -24.02 6.09 0.47
C ARG A 163 -24.76 4.88 1.04
N THR A 164 -26.08 4.81 0.82
CA THR A 164 -26.89 3.67 1.27
C THR A 164 -26.46 2.37 0.57
N ALA A 165 -26.19 2.42 -0.74
CA ALA A 165 -25.73 1.25 -1.49
C ALA A 165 -24.36 0.76 -1.00
N VAL A 166 -23.39 1.66 -0.77
CA VAL A 166 -22.06 1.31 -0.23
C VAL A 166 -22.18 0.66 1.15
N ARG A 167 -22.96 1.24 2.08
CA ARG A 167 -23.22 0.64 3.40
C ARG A 167 -23.82 -0.76 3.29
N LYS A 168 -24.77 -0.97 2.38
CA LYS A 168 -25.35 -2.30 2.14
C LYS A 168 -24.32 -3.30 1.65
N VAL A 169 -23.43 -2.87 0.74
CA VAL A 169 -22.35 -3.72 0.21
C VAL A 169 -21.38 -4.12 1.31
N VAL A 170 -20.90 -3.16 2.12
CA VAL A 170 -19.93 -3.46 3.20
C VAL A 170 -20.55 -4.25 4.36
N ALA A 171 -21.87 -4.29 4.48
CA ALA A 171 -22.59 -5.14 5.44
C ALA A 171 -22.76 -6.59 4.93
N SER A 172 -22.44 -6.89 3.67
CA SER A 172 -22.65 -8.21 3.06
C SER A 172 -21.54 -9.19 3.41
N GLU A 173 -21.88 -10.29 4.06
CA GLU A 173 -20.94 -11.38 4.36
C GLU A 173 -20.38 -12.03 3.08
N GLU A 174 -21.16 -12.12 2.01
CA GLU A 174 -20.71 -12.65 0.73
C GLU A 174 -19.59 -11.76 0.15
N VAL A 175 -19.78 -10.43 0.18
CA VAL A 175 -18.77 -9.48 -0.31
C VAL A 175 -17.54 -9.51 0.59
N ARG A 176 -17.72 -9.55 1.92
CA ARG A 176 -16.63 -9.68 2.89
C ARG A 176 -15.75 -10.89 2.55
N LYS A 177 -16.36 -12.06 2.35
CA LYS A 177 -15.63 -13.28 2.01
C LYS A 177 -14.86 -13.14 0.71
N LYS A 178 -15.49 -12.61 -0.35
CA LYS A 178 -14.81 -12.39 -1.64
C LYS A 178 -13.60 -11.46 -1.52
N LEU A 179 -13.71 -10.39 -0.72
CA LEU A 179 -12.59 -9.48 -0.48
C LEU A 179 -11.47 -10.15 0.33
N GLN A 180 -11.82 -10.91 1.36
CA GLN A 180 -10.83 -11.68 2.13
C GLN A 180 -10.10 -12.70 1.26
N ASP A 181 -10.84 -13.44 0.42
CA ASP A 181 -10.25 -14.41 -0.52
C ASP A 181 -9.29 -13.71 -1.51
N ALA A 182 -9.58 -12.45 -1.87
CA ALA A 182 -8.73 -11.61 -2.71
C ALA A 182 -7.59 -10.88 -1.95
N GLY A 183 -7.37 -11.18 -0.67
CA GLY A 183 -6.31 -10.54 0.12
C GLY A 183 -6.61 -9.13 0.61
N MET A 184 -7.87 -8.71 0.56
CA MET A 184 -8.35 -7.41 1.01
C MET A 184 -9.13 -7.53 2.32
N GLU A 185 -9.28 -6.40 3.01
CA GLU A 185 -10.11 -6.28 4.21
C GLU A 185 -11.31 -5.37 3.92
N MET A 186 -12.48 -5.77 4.41
CA MET A 186 -13.68 -4.94 4.33
C MET A 186 -13.49 -3.66 5.15
N ALA A 187 -13.84 -2.51 4.58
CA ALA A 187 -13.86 -1.23 5.29
C ALA A 187 -15.24 -0.90 5.89
N GLU A 188 -15.32 0.18 6.65
CA GLU A 188 -16.57 0.58 7.34
C GLU A 188 -17.64 1.19 6.44
N GLY A 189 -17.28 1.66 5.24
CA GLY A 189 -18.21 2.24 4.27
C GLY A 189 -18.72 3.65 4.60
N GLU A 190 -18.26 4.27 5.68
CA GLU A 190 -18.75 5.56 6.15
C GLU A 190 -18.04 6.75 5.46
N SER A 191 -18.84 7.68 4.91
CA SER A 191 -18.28 8.83 4.17
C SER A 191 -17.50 9.80 5.06
N ALA A 192 -17.88 9.93 6.34
CA ALA A 192 -17.15 10.77 7.30
C ALA A 192 -15.77 10.19 7.63
N VAL A 193 -15.66 8.87 7.74
CA VAL A 193 -14.37 8.16 7.96
C VAL A 193 -13.47 8.36 6.76
N LEU A 194 -14.01 8.21 5.52
CA LEU A 194 -13.25 8.46 4.31
C LEU A 194 -12.75 9.92 4.23
N ALA A 195 -13.61 10.90 4.50
CA ALA A 195 -13.23 12.30 4.50
C ALA A 195 -12.10 12.60 5.50
N ALA A 196 -12.20 12.07 6.73
CA ALA A 196 -11.16 12.22 7.75
C ALA A 196 -9.84 11.54 7.34
N THR A 197 -9.91 10.37 6.72
CA THR A 197 -8.73 9.66 6.19
C THR A 197 -8.02 10.47 5.11
N MET A 198 -8.79 11.01 4.14
CA MET A 198 -8.22 11.88 3.10
C MET A 198 -7.49 13.08 3.68
N GLN A 199 -8.09 13.79 4.65
CA GLN A 199 -7.48 14.96 5.31
C GLN A 199 -6.17 14.59 6.00
N ARG A 200 -6.18 13.54 6.81
CA ARG A 200 -5.02 13.04 7.54
C ARG A 200 -3.89 12.65 6.57
N GLU A 201 -4.20 11.85 5.57
CA GLU A 201 -3.20 11.34 4.63
C GLU A 201 -2.68 12.43 3.70
N TYR A 202 -3.52 13.35 3.27
CA TYR A 202 -3.08 14.51 2.50
C TYR A 202 -1.99 15.30 3.23
N GLY A 203 -2.21 15.62 4.52
CA GLY A 203 -1.19 16.32 5.33
C GLY A 203 0.09 15.49 5.51
N GLN A 204 -0.03 14.18 5.72
CA GLN A 204 1.10 13.28 5.86
C GLN A 204 1.94 13.22 4.56
N TRP A 205 1.28 12.95 3.44
CA TRP A 205 1.97 12.81 2.15
C TRP A 205 2.51 14.13 1.62
N GLN A 206 1.81 15.25 1.83
CA GLN A 206 2.30 16.58 1.45
C GLN A 206 3.66 16.87 2.07
N LYS A 207 3.87 16.52 3.35
CA LYS A 207 5.15 16.67 4.01
C LYS A 207 6.23 15.83 3.36
N ILE A 208 5.96 14.54 3.10
CA ILE A 208 6.92 13.62 2.48
C ILE A 208 7.29 14.09 1.08
N VAL A 209 6.29 14.43 0.25
CA VAL A 209 6.46 14.93 -1.13
C VAL A 209 7.36 16.18 -1.15
N LYS A 210 7.11 17.12 -0.22
CA LYS A 210 7.92 18.33 -0.09
C LYS A 210 9.35 18.02 0.33
N ASP A 211 9.52 17.15 1.32
CA ASP A 211 10.83 16.80 1.89
C ASP A 211 11.75 16.09 0.88
N ILE A 212 11.19 15.31 -0.05
CA ILE A 212 11.97 14.59 -1.07
C ILE A 212 12.04 15.34 -2.41
N GLY A 213 11.38 16.50 -2.52
CA GLY A 213 11.32 17.27 -3.77
C GLY A 213 10.60 16.52 -4.91
N PHE A 214 9.66 15.61 -4.59
CA PHE A 214 8.95 14.83 -5.60
C PHE A 214 8.03 15.74 -6.43
N VAL A 215 8.18 15.65 -7.77
CA VAL A 215 7.29 16.29 -8.75
C VAL A 215 6.63 15.18 -9.55
N ALA A 216 5.31 15.19 -9.62
CA ALA A 216 4.57 14.28 -10.49
C ALA A 216 4.69 14.74 -11.95
N ASP A 217 4.96 13.80 -12.85
CA ASP A 217 5.00 14.01 -14.31
C ASP A 217 3.62 14.36 -14.88
#